data_3bf2acb474ef180b02a5af1a2e737e4c
#
_entry.id   3bf2acb474ef180b02a5af1a2e737e4c
#
_cell.length_a   1.000
_cell.length_b   1.000
_cell.length_c   1.000
_cell.angle_alpha   90.00
_cell.angle_beta   90.00
_cell.angle_gamma   90.00
#
_symmetry.space_group_name_H-M   'P 1'
#
loop_
_entity.id
_entity.type
_entity.pdbx_description
1 polymer ?
#
loop_
_entity_poly.entity_id
_entity_poly.type
_entity_poly.pdbx_seq_one_letter_code
_entity_poly.pdbx_strand_id
1 'polypeptide(L)'
;QLQHFIKDRPQMLAAISHDLRTPLTRMRLRGEFIDDPDQQQRLFSDVDEMQAMINSSLEFFRDDARLEQATQFDLAELLQTLIDDYRDQAIDIAFSGPAHLVYFGRPLGLKRVVTNLLDNAIKYACEPAIELSGDDEQVTVVILDRGPGIPVESQEQVFVPCLLYTSDAADDGES
;
A
#
# COMPACT_ATOMS: atom_id res chain seq x y z
N GLN A 1 -16.59 -18.13 -24.19
CA GLN A 1 -15.13 -18.20 -24.29
C GLN A 1 -14.43 -16.98 -23.63
N LEU A 2 -14.97 -15.75 -23.71
CA LEU A 2 -14.38 -14.58 -23.04
C LEU A 2 -14.45 -14.62 -21.50
N GLN A 3 -15.44 -15.28 -20.92
CA GLN A 3 -15.59 -15.43 -19.47
C GLN A 3 -14.57 -16.40 -18.84
N HIS A 4 -14.01 -17.34 -19.59
CA HIS A 4 -12.92 -18.21 -19.12
C HIS A 4 -11.58 -17.45 -19.06
N PHE A 5 -11.32 -16.55 -20.00
CA PHE A 5 -10.10 -15.75 -20.00
C PHE A 5 -9.97 -14.77 -18.81
N ILE A 6 -11.09 -14.37 -18.22
CA ILE A 6 -11.12 -13.46 -17.07
C ILE A 6 -10.92 -14.22 -15.74
N LYS A 7 -11.33 -15.49 -15.66
CA LYS A 7 -11.19 -16.30 -14.45
C LYS A 7 -9.77 -16.84 -14.22
N ASP A 8 -8.98 -16.99 -15.27
CA ASP A 8 -7.62 -17.58 -15.17
C ASP A 8 -6.53 -16.55 -14.83
N ARG A 9 -6.82 -15.24 -14.95
CA ARG A 9 -5.85 -14.17 -14.69
C ARG A 9 -5.30 -14.15 -13.25
N PRO A 10 -6.12 -14.27 -12.18
CA PRO A 10 -5.61 -14.26 -10.81
C PRO A 10 -4.69 -15.42 -10.49
N GLN A 11 -5.00 -16.62 -11.02
CA GLN A 11 -4.17 -17.82 -10.82
C GLN A 11 -2.83 -17.73 -11.57
N MET A 12 -2.85 -17.19 -12.79
CA MET A 12 -1.64 -16.99 -13.59
C MET A 12 -0.71 -15.95 -12.93
N LEU A 13 -1.26 -14.86 -12.40
CA LEU A 13 -0.49 -13.84 -11.70
C LEU A 13 0.06 -14.34 -10.36
N ALA A 14 -0.69 -15.14 -9.62
CA ALA A 14 -0.20 -15.79 -8.41
C ALA A 14 0.98 -16.74 -8.70
N ALA A 15 0.93 -17.50 -9.79
CA ALA A 15 2.03 -18.35 -10.24
C ALA A 15 3.26 -17.52 -10.65
N ILE A 16 3.08 -16.46 -11.45
CA ILE A 16 4.16 -15.56 -11.86
C ILE A 16 4.83 -14.91 -10.64
N SER A 17 4.06 -14.50 -9.64
CA SER A 17 4.62 -13.90 -8.43
C SER A 17 5.38 -14.88 -7.57
N HIS A 18 4.90 -16.10 -7.46
CA HIS A 18 5.66 -17.17 -6.81
C HIS A 18 7.00 -17.38 -7.55
N ASP A 19 6.98 -17.41 -8.87
CA ASP A 19 8.18 -17.63 -9.68
C ASP A 19 9.15 -16.42 -9.63
N LEU A 20 8.63 -15.19 -9.47
CA LEU A 20 9.45 -13.99 -9.28
C LEU A 20 10.06 -13.89 -7.86
N ARG A 21 9.42 -14.45 -6.85
CA ARG A 21 9.97 -14.46 -5.48
C ARG A 21 11.27 -15.23 -5.39
N THR A 22 11.41 -16.30 -6.15
CA THR A 22 12.63 -17.15 -6.16
C THR A 22 13.89 -16.38 -6.62
N PRO A 23 13.89 -15.64 -7.75
CA PRO A 23 15.03 -14.83 -8.17
C PRO A 23 15.31 -13.68 -7.19
N LEU A 24 14.30 -13.02 -6.61
CA LEU A 24 14.50 -11.98 -5.62
C LEU A 24 15.20 -12.49 -4.37
N THR A 25 14.77 -13.65 -3.85
CA THR A 25 15.46 -14.31 -2.73
C THR A 25 16.91 -14.62 -3.08
N ARG A 26 17.20 -15.09 -4.31
CA ARG A 26 18.58 -15.31 -4.75
C ARG A 26 19.39 -14.03 -4.88
N MET A 27 18.78 -12.94 -5.32
CA MET A 27 19.46 -11.62 -5.35
C MET A 27 19.82 -11.17 -3.94
N ARG A 28 18.90 -11.30 -2.99
CA ARG A 28 19.15 -10.99 -1.58
C ARG A 28 20.30 -11.82 -0.99
N LEU A 29 20.28 -13.14 -1.19
CA LEU A 29 21.35 -14.03 -0.76
C LEU A 29 22.72 -13.69 -1.40
N ARG A 30 22.75 -13.27 -2.66
CA ARG A 30 23.98 -12.82 -3.32
C ARG A 30 24.44 -11.47 -2.80
N GLY A 31 23.52 -10.60 -2.43
CA GLY A 31 23.81 -9.30 -1.81
C GLY A 31 24.53 -9.43 -0.47
N GLU A 32 24.33 -10.54 0.27
CA GLU A 32 25.03 -10.81 1.53
C GLU A 32 26.58 -10.93 1.34
N PHE A 33 27.05 -11.18 0.13
CA PHE A 33 28.47 -11.30 -0.20
C PHE A 33 29.07 -10.01 -0.78
N ILE A 34 28.32 -8.90 -0.78
CA ILE A 34 28.82 -7.59 -1.20
C ILE A 34 29.58 -6.98 -0.01
N ASP A 35 30.87 -6.72 -0.19
CA ASP A 35 31.74 -6.16 0.84
C ASP A 35 31.47 -4.67 1.12
N ASP A 36 30.95 -3.93 0.14
CA ASP A 36 30.62 -2.51 0.25
C ASP A 36 29.20 -2.35 0.86
N PRO A 37 29.09 -1.81 2.09
CA PRO A 37 27.82 -1.68 2.78
C PRO A 37 26.81 -0.78 2.04
N ASP A 38 27.28 0.27 1.34
CA ASP A 38 26.41 1.19 0.62
C ASP A 38 25.82 0.53 -0.63
N GLN A 39 26.60 -0.26 -1.35
CA GLN A 39 26.13 -1.03 -2.50
C GLN A 39 25.20 -2.16 -2.05
N GLN A 40 25.51 -2.82 -0.95
CA GLN A 40 24.65 -3.86 -0.37
C GLN A 40 23.28 -3.29 -0.01
N GLN A 41 23.25 -2.15 0.67
CA GLN A 41 22.00 -1.51 1.10
C GLN A 41 21.15 -1.05 -0.09
N ARG A 42 21.78 -0.49 -1.13
CA ARG A 42 21.06 -0.13 -2.38
C ARG A 42 20.45 -1.35 -3.04
N LEU A 43 21.20 -2.44 -3.18
CA LEU A 43 20.67 -3.68 -3.75
C LEU A 43 19.48 -4.23 -2.94
N PHE A 44 19.56 -4.21 -1.62
CA PHE A 44 18.47 -4.67 -0.77
C PHE A 44 17.24 -3.79 -0.89
N SER A 45 17.42 -2.48 -0.96
CA SER A 45 16.34 -1.53 -1.23
C SER A 45 15.64 -1.82 -2.56
N ASP A 46 16.40 -2.05 -3.63
CA ASP A 46 15.85 -2.39 -4.96
C ASP A 46 15.07 -3.72 -4.94
N VAL A 47 15.59 -4.73 -4.23
CA VAL A 47 14.93 -6.04 -4.09
C VAL A 47 13.63 -5.91 -3.30
N ASP A 48 13.63 -5.13 -2.23
CA ASP A 48 12.44 -4.90 -1.40
C ASP A 48 11.38 -4.10 -2.18
N GLU A 49 11.81 -3.12 -2.99
CA GLU A 49 10.92 -2.36 -3.88
C GLU A 49 10.27 -3.26 -4.94
N MET A 50 11.06 -4.10 -5.62
CA MET A 50 10.53 -5.08 -6.58
C MET A 50 9.55 -6.05 -5.92
N GLN A 51 9.83 -6.50 -4.70
CA GLN A 51 8.93 -7.37 -3.95
C GLN A 51 7.61 -6.67 -3.61
N ALA A 52 7.66 -5.40 -3.22
CA ALA A 52 6.48 -4.58 -2.95
C ALA A 52 5.64 -4.37 -4.20
N MET A 53 6.27 -4.08 -5.36
CA MET A 53 5.56 -3.95 -6.64
C MET A 53 4.83 -5.23 -7.05
N ILE A 54 5.48 -6.39 -6.92
CA ILE A 54 4.88 -7.69 -7.23
C ILE A 54 3.68 -7.94 -6.32
N ASN A 55 3.83 -7.71 -5.02
CA ASN A 55 2.76 -7.90 -4.05
C ASN A 55 1.58 -6.96 -4.33
N SER A 56 1.82 -5.68 -4.59
CA SER A 56 0.80 -4.68 -4.91
C SER A 56 0.04 -5.03 -6.19
N SER A 57 0.77 -5.48 -7.24
CA SER A 57 0.15 -5.93 -8.49
C SER A 57 -0.76 -7.14 -8.27
N LEU A 58 -0.31 -8.11 -7.45
CA LEU A 58 -1.12 -9.29 -7.11
C LEU A 58 -2.38 -8.92 -6.33
N GLU A 59 -2.25 -8.02 -5.38
CA GLU A 59 -3.38 -7.58 -4.57
C GLU A 59 -4.44 -6.87 -5.41
N PHE A 60 -4.01 -6.09 -6.42
CA PHE A 60 -4.92 -5.48 -7.38
C PHE A 60 -5.75 -6.51 -8.15
N PHE A 61 -5.14 -7.66 -8.49
CA PHE A 61 -5.80 -8.72 -9.24
C PHE A 61 -6.53 -9.75 -8.36
N ARG A 62 -6.32 -9.75 -7.04
CA ARG A 62 -7.10 -10.57 -6.11
C ARG A 62 -8.50 -10.00 -6.02
N ASP A 63 -9.43 -10.69 -6.65
CA ASP A 63 -10.87 -10.36 -6.67
C ASP A 63 -11.56 -10.62 -5.30
N ASP A 64 -10.78 -10.95 -4.25
CA ASP A 64 -11.31 -11.28 -2.92
C ASP A 64 -12.20 -10.15 -2.36
N ALA A 65 -11.86 -8.90 -2.63
CA ALA A 65 -12.70 -7.76 -2.24
C ALA A 65 -14.05 -7.69 -2.99
N ARG A 66 -14.17 -8.33 -4.16
CA ARG A 66 -15.45 -8.41 -4.90
C ARG A 66 -16.36 -9.52 -4.39
N LEU A 67 -15.77 -10.56 -3.79
CA LEU A 67 -16.50 -11.69 -3.20
C LEU A 67 -16.91 -11.39 -1.75
N GLU A 68 -16.30 -10.38 -1.12
CA GLU A 68 -16.63 -9.97 0.23
C GLU A 68 -18.05 -9.39 0.29
N GLN A 69 -18.87 -9.96 1.16
CA GLN A 69 -20.20 -9.43 1.40
C GLN A 69 -20.15 -8.22 2.33
N ALA A 70 -20.94 -7.20 2.02
CA ALA A 70 -21.10 -6.09 2.93
C ALA A 70 -21.78 -6.55 4.24
N THR A 71 -21.24 -6.11 5.36
CA THR A 71 -21.71 -6.42 6.71
C THR A 71 -21.64 -5.19 7.60
N GLN A 72 -22.33 -5.21 8.71
CA GLN A 72 -22.17 -4.20 9.74
C GLN A 72 -20.92 -4.50 10.58
N PHE A 73 -20.11 -3.47 10.82
CA PHE A 73 -18.93 -3.55 11.69
C PHE A 73 -18.63 -2.17 12.29
N ASP A 74 -17.81 -2.15 13.33
CA ASP A 74 -17.33 -0.90 13.93
C ASP A 74 -16.08 -0.42 13.16
N LEU A 75 -16.24 0.68 12.44
CA LEU A 75 -15.17 1.27 11.65
C LEU A 75 -14.06 1.88 12.53
N ALA A 76 -14.43 2.47 13.67
CA ALA A 76 -13.44 3.01 14.59
C ALA A 76 -12.55 1.90 15.16
N GLU A 77 -13.11 0.76 15.54
CA GLU A 77 -12.37 -0.41 16.03
C GLU A 77 -11.46 -1.00 14.93
N LEU A 78 -11.92 -1.06 13.69
CA LEU A 78 -11.10 -1.52 12.56
C LEU A 78 -9.89 -0.61 12.35
N LEU A 79 -10.08 0.72 12.40
CA LEU A 79 -8.98 1.69 12.26
C LEU A 79 -8.01 1.63 13.44
N GLN A 80 -8.51 1.48 14.68
CA GLN A 80 -7.67 1.31 15.86
C GLN A 80 -6.82 0.03 15.77
N THR A 81 -7.40 -1.08 15.34
CA THR A 81 -6.65 -2.33 15.12
C THR A 81 -5.52 -2.13 14.11
N LEU A 82 -5.78 -1.40 13.01
CA LEU A 82 -4.73 -1.06 12.05
C LEU A 82 -3.61 -0.22 12.67
N ILE A 83 -3.96 0.80 13.43
CA ILE A 83 -3.00 1.67 14.12
C ILE A 83 -2.13 0.85 15.09
N ASP A 84 -2.72 -0.07 15.83
CA ASP A 84 -1.99 -0.95 16.73
C ASP A 84 -1.02 -1.87 15.98
N ASP A 85 -1.43 -2.43 14.81
CA ASP A 85 -0.56 -3.22 13.93
C ASP A 85 0.69 -2.41 13.48
N TYR A 86 0.55 -1.10 13.20
CA TYR A 86 1.68 -0.22 12.86
C TYR A 86 2.51 0.18 14.09
N ARG A 87 1.88 0.40 15.23
CA ARG A 87 2.57 0.71 16.49
C ARG A 87 3.49 -0.43 16.94
N ASP A 88 3.10 -1.68 16.71
CA ASP A 88 3.94 -2.85 16.95
C ASP A 88 5.22 -2.85 16.09
N GLN A 89 5.20 -2.14 14.96
CA GLN A 89 6.34 -1.91 14.09
C GLN A 89 7.11 -0.61 14.42
N ALA A 90 6.83 0.00 15.57
CA ALA A 90 7.38 1.28 16.02
C ALA A 90 7.01 2.49 15.12
N ILE A 91 5.88 2.41 14.41
CA ILE A 91 5.33 3.50 13.61
C ILE A 91 4.15 4.10 14.37
N ASP A 92 4.27 5.37 14.74
CA ASP A 92 3.21 6.10 15.46
C ASP A 92 2.28 6.80 14.47
N ILE A 93 0.98 6.52 14.59
CA ILE A 93 -0.08 7.11 13.76
C ILE A 93 -1.07 7.81 14.68
N ALA A 94 -1.22 9.11 14.52
CA ALA A 94 -2.20 9.88 15.27
C ALA A 94 -3.63 9.52 14.83
N PHE A 95 -4.55 9.43 15.79
CA PHE A 95 -5.96 9.17 15.51
C PHE A 95 -6.86 10.22 16.15
N SER A 96 -7.82 10.70 15.38
CA SER A 96 -8.89 11.58 15.84
C SER A 96 -10.23 11.06 15.30
N GLY A 97 -11.17 10.82 16.20
CA GLY A 97 -12.50 10.36 15.82
C GLY A 97 -13.30 9.83 17.00
N PRO A 98 -14.54 9.36 16.74
CA PRO A 98 -15.37 8.74 17.75
C PRO A 98 -14.78 7.40 18.19
N ALA A 99 -15.08 6.99 19.44
CA ALA A 99 -14.67 5.70 19.96
C ALA A 99 -15.35 4.51 19.26
N HIS A 100 -16.55 4.72 18.76
CA HIS A 100 -17.35 3.74 18.03
C HIS A 100 -18.07 4.41 16.87
N LEU A 101 -18.05 3.78 15.69
CA LEU A 101 -18.80 4.21 14.53
C LEU A 101 -19.20 2.98 13.71
N VAL A 102 -20.49 2.63 13.77
CA VAL A 102 -21.02 1.49 13.02
C VAL A 102 -21.17 1.86 11.56
N TYR A 103 -20.59 1.05 10.70
CA TYR A 103 -20.63 1.22 9.24
C TYR A 103 -21.11 -0.06 8.56
N PHE A 104 -21.86 0.08 7.48
CA PHE A 104 -22.26 -1.05 6.63
C PHE A 104 -21.44 -1.05 5.35
N GLY A 105 -20.53 -1.98 5.21
CA GLY A 105 -19.63 -2.04 4.09
C GLY A 105 -18.81 -3.33 4.06
N ARG A 106 -17.69 -3.28 3.36
CA ARG A 106 -16.77 -4.40 3.19
C ARG A 106 -15.52 -4.15 4.02
N PRO A 107 -15.38 -4.76 5.22
CA PRO A 107 -14.29 -4.47 6.13
C PRO A 107 -12.90 -4.79 5.56
N LEU A 108 -12.72 -5.91 4.84
CA LEU A 108 -11.43 -6.26 4.23
C LEU A 108 -11.05 -5.30 3.10
N GLY A 109 -12.03 -4.94 2.27
CA GLY A 109 -11.82 -3.95 1.21
C GLY A 109 -11.42 -2.59 1.78
N LEU A 110 -12.09 -2.15 2.85
CA LEU A 110 -11.79 -0.89 3.49
C LEU A 110 -10.43 -0.92 4.22
N LYS A 111 -10.14 -2.00 4.97
CA LYS A 111 -8.82 -2.23 5.58
C LYS A 111 -7.72 -2.05 4.54
N ARG A 112 -7.87 -2.66 3.36
CA ARG A 112 -6.90 -2.58 2.27
C ARG A 112 -6.71 -1.15 1.75
N VAL A 113 -7.80 -0.40 1.55
CA VAL A 113 -7.70 1.00 1.10
C VAL A 113 -6.93 1.84 2.10
N VAL A 114 -7.28 1.73 3.38
CA VAL A 114 -6.61 2.49 4.45
C VAL A 114 -5.14 2.09 4.57
N THR A 115 -4.82 0.80 4.55
CA THR A 115 -3.43 0.31 4.59
C THR A 115 -2.62 0.87 3.43
N ASN A 116 -3.13 0.84 2.20
CA ASN A 116 -2.41 1.37 1.03
C ASN A 116 -2.12 2.88 1.16
N LEU A 117 -3.08 3.64 1.71
CA LEU A 117 -2.89 5.07 1.93
C LEU A 117 -1.89 5.36 3.05
N LEU A 118 -1.95 4.59 4.15
CA LEU A 118 -0.99 4.71 5.25
C LEU A 118 0.43 4.32 4.82
N ASP A 119 0.59 3.22 4.07
CA ASP A 119 1.89 2.80 3.56
C ASP A 119 2.51 3.87 2.65
N ASN A 120 1.69 4.55 1.83
CA ASN A 120 2.14 5.68 1.04
C ASN A 120 2.55 6.87 1.92
N ALA A 121 1.75 7.23 2.93
CA ALA A 121 2.07 8.30 3.87
C ALA A 121 3.37 8.02 4.63
N ILE A 122 3.59 6.78 5.07
CA ILE A 122 4.79 6.35 5.78
C ILE A 122 6.02 6.35 4.87
N LYS A 123 5.86 5.90 3.62
CA LYS A 123 6.98 5.77 2.66
C LYS A 123 7.45 7.11 2.11
N TYR A 124 6.54 8.04 1.84
CA TYR A 124 6.83 9.27 1.10
C TYR A 124 6.70 10.55 1.92
N ALA A 125 6.23 10.43 3.17
CA ALA A 125 5.96 11.57 4.03
C ALA A 125 6.36 11.30 5.49
N CYS A 126 5.90 12.12 6.40
CA CYS A 126 6.07 11.94 7.84
C CYS A 126 4.79 12.31 8.58
N GLU A 127 4.74 11.97 9.89
CA GLU A 127 3.62 12.26 10.78
C GLU A 127 2.25 11.81 10.23
N PRO A 128 2.09 10.51 9.89
CA PRO A 128 0.81 10.01 9.40
C PRO A 128 -0.28 10.14 10.47
N ALA A 129 -1.48 10.54 10.04
CA ALA A 129 -2.64 10.63 10.94
C ALA A 129 -3.91 10.17 10.24
N ILE A 130 -4.87 9.68 11.03
CA ILE A 130 -6.21 9.31 10.58
C ILE A 130 -7.23 10.16 11.30
N GLU A 131 -8.13 10.79 10.54
CA GLU A 131 -9.31 11.44 11.07
C GLU A 131 -10.55 10.69 10.60
N LEU A 132 -11.38 10.26 11.57
CA LEU A 132 -12.67 9.62 11.32
C LEU A 132 -13.79 10.55 11.76
N SER A 133 -14.70 10.81 10.86
CA SER A 133 -15.94 11.55 11.17
C SER A 133 -17.11 10.93 10.44
N GLY A 134 -18.31 11.12 10.95
CA GLY A 134 -19.51 10.64 10.32
C GLY A 134 -20.77 11.20 10.94
N ASP A 135 -21.78 11.28 10.11
CA ASP A 135 -23.17 11.60 10.49
C ASP A 135 -24.11 10.52 9.95
N ASP A 136 -25.41 10.76 9.99
CA ASP A 136 -26.44 9.83 9.55
C ASP A 136 -26.43 9.56 8.03
N GLU A 137 -25.77 10.40 7.24
CA GLU A 137 -25.77 10.34 5.77
C GLU A 137 -24.41 9.93 5.21
N GLN A 138 -23.31 10.34 5.89
CA GLN A 138 -21.96 10.17 5.34
C GLN A 138 -20.94 9.82 6.43
N VAL A 139 -20.03 8.91 6.08
CA VAL A 139 -18.82 8.62 6.85
C VAL A 139 -17.59 9.06 6.06
N THR A 140 -16.70 9.79 6.72
CA THR A 140 -15.47 10.30 6.12
C THR A 140 -14.27 9.79 6.90
N VAL A 141 -13.32 9.18 6.18
CA VAL A 141 -12.00 8.80 6.69
C VAL A 141 -10.98 9.64 5.93
N VAL A 142 -10.18 10.42 6.64
CA VAL A 142 -9.11 11.24 6.07
C VAL A 142 -7.79 10.70 6.54
N ILE A 143 -6.89 10.42 5.61
CA ILE A 143 -5.49 10.10 5.90
C ILE A 143 -4.67 11.36 5.65
N LEU A 144 -3.96 11.81 6.65
CA LEU A 144 -3.13 13.01 6.64
C LEU A 144 -1.67 12.61 6.72
N ASP A 145 -0.84 13.34 6.02
CA ASP A 145 0.62 13.26 6.09
C ASP A 145 1.25 14.65 5.93
N ARG A 146 2.55 14.75 6.26
CA ARG A 146 3.36 15.94 6.03
C ARG A 146 4.46 15.62 5.02
N GLY A 147 4.03 15.29 3.82
CA GLY A 147 4.92 15.03 2.68
C GLY A 147 5.05 16.23 1.74
N PRO A 148 5.85 16.07 0.68
CA PRO A 148 6.02 17.09 -0.36
C PRO A 148 4.75 17.31 -1.19
N GLY A 149 3.72 16.48 -0.98
CA GLY A 149 2.50 16.46 -1.78
C GLY A 149 2.70 15.83 -3.15
N ILE A 150 1.60 15.74 -3.89
CA ILE A 150 1.57 15.21 -5.26
C ILE A 150 1.35 16.37 -6.22
N PRO A 151 2.27 16.61 -7.19
CA PRO A 151 2.08 17.64 -8.20
C PRO A 151 0.73 17.51 -8.92
N VAL A 152 0.12 18.64 -9.23
CA VAL A 152 -1.24 18.68 -9.81
C VAL A 152 -1.35 17.83 -11.07
N GLU A 153 -0.29 17.85 -11.90
CA GLU A 153 -0.23 17.10 -13.16
C GLU A 153 -0.24 15.58 -12.95
N SER A 154 0.18 15.13 -11.77
CA SER A 154 0.30 13.71 -11.41
C SER A 154 -0.88 13.19 -10.59
N GLN A 155 -1.74 14.06 -10.07
CA GLN A 155 -2.85 13.65 -9.17
C GLN A 155 -3.85 12.70 -9.83
N GLU A 156 -4.13 12.86 -11.13
CA GLU A 156 -5.00 11.92 -11.86
C GLU A 156 -4.31 10.57 -12.11
N GLN A 157 -2.99 10.58 -12.18
CA GLN A 157 -2.19 9.40 -12.50
C GLN A 157 -1.97 8.49 -11.29
N VAL A 158 -2.04 8.99 -10.05
CA VAL A 158 -1.82 8.18 -8.84
C VAL A 158 -2.81 7.03 -8.66
N PHE A 159 -3.95 7.09 -9.36
CA PHE A 159 -4.95 6.01 -9.37
C PHE A 159 -4.68 4.95 -10.47
N VAL A 160 -3.66 5.17 -11.32
CA VAL A 160 -3.26 4.19 -12.33
C VAL A 160 -2.40 3.13 -11.65
N PRO A 161 -2.73 1.83 -11.79
CA PRO A 161 -1.93 0.76 -11.21
C PRO A 161 -0.47 0.79 -11.70
N CYS A 162 0.47 0.57 -10.78
CA CYS A 162 1.92 0.51 -11.08
C CYS A 162 2.55 1.83 -11.51
N LEU A 163 2.00 2.96 -11.16
CA LEU A 163 2.68 4.24 -11.36
C LEU A 163 3.81 4.39 -10.32
N LEU A 164 5.04 4.24 -10.78
CA LEU A 164 6.21 4.59 -10.00
C LEU A 164 6.53 6.06 -10.22
N TYR A 165 6.50 6.83 -9.15
CA TYR A 165 7.03 8.18 -9.13
C TYR A 165 8.55 8.05 -9.08
N THR A 166 9.23 8.10 -10.23
CA THR A 166 10.67 8.28 -10.27
C THR A 166 10.97 9.74 -9.92
N SER A 167 11.45 9.97 -8.71
CA SER A 167 11.94 11.29 -8.27
C SER A 167 13.28 11.70 -8.91
N ASP A 168 13.65 11.12 -10.05
CA ASP A 168 14.89 11.39 -10.74
C ASP A 168 14.75 12.47 -11.83
N ALA A 169 14.16 13.61 -11.49
CA ALA A 169 14.12 14.75 -12.38
C ALA A 169 14.56 16.06 -11.68
N ALA A 170 15.62 16.02 -10.89
CA ALA A 170 16.20 17.27 -10.38
C ALA A 170 17.65 17.07 -9.91
N ASP A 171 18.56 16.66 -10.80
CA ASP A 171 19.98 17.04 -10.68
C ASP A 171 20.74 16.89 -12.01
N ASP A 172 20.23 17.52 -13.07
CA ASP A 172 21.00 17.88 -14.26
C ASP A 172 20.90 19.40 -14.44
N GLY A 173 21.59 20.12 -13.62
CA GLY A 173 21.73 21.58 -13.63
C GLY A 173 23.19 21.99 -13.46
N GLU A 174 23.97 21.86 -14.52
CA GLU A 174 25.03 22.80 -15.03
C GLU A 174 25.88 23.54 -13.99
N SER A 175 27.14 23.31 -13.98
CA SER A 175 28.27 24.03 -14.70
C SER A 175 29.58 23.75 -14.04
#